data_951b117aa8c2053ee287419762d18d5f
#
_entry.id   951b117aa8c2053ee287419762d18d5f
#
_cell.length_a   1.000
_cell.length_b   1.000
_cell.length_c   1.000
_cell.angle_alpha   90.00
_cell.angle_beta   90.00
_cell.angle_gamma   90.00
#
_symmetry.space_group_name_H-M   'P 1'
#
loop_
_entity.id
_entity.type
_entity.pdbx_description
1 polymer ?
#
loop_
_entity_poly.entity_id
_entity_poly.type
_entity_poly.pdbx_seq_one_letter_code
_entity_poly.pdbx_strand_id
1 'polypeptide(L)'
;TNSTIGSPAEMRDPNVTPPMGQAIPLGFQHVLAMFASNVTPPFLVAIAASMFPGSPGSIYLIQMAMLFAGIATLFQTIGIGPIGARLPIMQGTSFAFVSVLAAIAGTAGIDVALTACIIAGLFHFALGSVIQKIRWIFPPLVTGLVVLAIGLYLVPVAIQYAAGGAGPAMAADSFGSMAHWISAMSVIVVALICKFMGRGFISSAAILIGLIVGFVISMILIDGAWEKLMGGVANAAIFALPKPLPFGFNFDLGAVIAVAVVSVVSAIETVGDVSATTKAGAGRDATDDEIVGATYADGLGTAVA
;
A
#
# COMPACT_ATOMS: atom_id res chain seq x y z
N THR A 1 13.38 10.70 -34.12
CA THR A 1 14.05 9.40 -33.97
C THR A 1 13.40 8.67 -32.82
N ASN A 2 12.61 7.63 -33.16
CA ASN A 2 12.02 6.72 -32.16
C ASN A 2 13.16 5.88 -31.55
N SER A 3 13.86 6.42 -30.57
CA SER A 3 14.79 5.62 -29.79
C SER A 3 13.96 4.84 -28.77
N THR A 4 13.64 3.61 -29.10
CA THR A 4 13.26 2.64 -28.06
C THR A 4 14.42 2.54 -27.09
N ILE A 5 14.17 2.59 -25.77
CA ILE A 5 15.19 2.24 -24.79
C ILE A 5 15.59 0.80 -25.11
N GLY A 6 16.78 0.60 -25.62
CA GLY A 6 17.18 -0.67 -26.20
C GLY A 6 18.48 -1.25 -25.64
N SER A 7 19.34 -0.43 -25.05
CA SER A 7 20.58 -0.95 -24.47
C SER A 7 20.42 -1.31 -22.99
N PRO A 8 21.08 -2.37 -22.50
CA PRO A 8 21.09 -2.69 -21.07
C PRO A 8 21.63 -1.56 -20.18
N ALA A 9 22.47 -0.67 -20.72
CA ALA A 9 23.00 0.48 -20.02
C ALA A 9 21.93 1.58 -19.85
N GLU A 10 21.17 1.87 -20.91
CA GLU A 10 20.05 2.83 -20.85
C GLU A 10 18.94 2.35 -19.90
N MET A 11 18.66 1.05 -19.85
CA MET A 11 17.66 0.48 -18.94
C MET A 11 18.07 0.58 -17.47
N ARG A 12 19.35 0.78 -17.17
CA ARG A 12 19.89 0.91 -15.81
C ARG A 12 20.10 2.36 -15.38
N ASP A 13 20.02 3.31 -16.29
CA ASP A 13 20.21 4.72 -15.97
C ASP A 13 18.85 5.33 -15.55
N PRO A 14 18.67 5.72 -14.28
CA PRO A 14 17.44 6.32 -13.80
C PRO A 14 17.13 7.70 -14.41
N ASN A 15 18.12 8.34 -15.08
CA ASN A 15 17.94 9.63 -15.74
C ASN A 15 17.42 9.50 -17.19
N VAL A 16 17.40 8.29 -17.73
CA VAL A 16 16.88 8.06 -19.10
C VAL A 16 15.35 8.04 -19.05
N THR A 17 14.75 8.97 -19.77
CA THR A 17 13.29 9.06 -19.91
C THR A 17 12.84 8.21 -21.10
N PRO A 18 12.01 7.16 -20.87
CA PRO A 18 11.48 6.36 -21.96
C PRO A 18 10.53 7.17 -22.86
N PRO A 19 10.44 6.87 -24.15
CA PRO A 19 9.45 7.49 -25.02
C PRO A 19 8.02 7.17 -24.49
N MET A 20 7.08 8.08 -24.70
CA MET A 20 5.71 7.99 -24.15
C MET A 20 5.01 6.66 -24.46
N GLY A 21 5.27 6.08 -25.65
CA GLY A 21 4.72 4.78 -26.04
C GLY A 21 5.19 3.61 -25.17
N GLN A 22 6.31 3.74 -24.47
CA GLN A 22 6.81 2.78 -23.47
C GLN A 22 6.51 3.23 -22.04
N ALA A 23 6.59 4.52 -21.77
CA ALA A 23 6.34 5.07 -20.43
C ALA A 23 4.91 4.82 -19.95
N ILE A 24 3.91 5.01 -20.81
CA ILE A 24 2.49 4.83 -20.44
C ILE A 24 2.18 3.38 -20.07
N PRO A 25 2.50 2.35 -20.88
CA PRO A 25 2.28 0.96 -20.49
C PRO A 25 3.05 0.55 -19.22
N LEU A 26 4.28 1.02 -19.04
CA LEU A 26 5.08 0.75 -17.86
C LEU A 26 4.45 1.40 -16.61
N GLY A 27 4.04 2.66 -16.69
CA GLY A 27 3.33 3.35 -15.61
C GLY A 27 2.04 2.65 -15.24
N PHE A 28 1.23 2.24 -16.23
CA PHE A 28 0.01 1.48 -16.01
C PHE A 28 0.30 0.11 -15.34
N GLN A 29 1.36 -0.57 -15.75
CA GLN A 29 1.83 -1.81 -15.14
C GLN A 29 2.17 -1.62 -13.64
N HIS A 30 2.84 -0.53 -13.28
CA HIS A 30 3.12 -0.19 -11.88
C HIS A 30 1.83 0.02 -11.08
N VAL A 31 0.86 0.78 -11.61
CA VAL A 31 -0.44 1.00 -10.96
C VAL A 31 -1.16 -0.32 -10.70
N LEU A 32 -1.19 -1.23 -11.69
CA LEU A 32 -1.81 -2.54 -11.52
C LEU A 32 -1.09 -3.42 -10.47
N ALA A 33 0.23 -3.35 -10.42
CA ALA A 33 1.02 -4.13 -9.47
C ALA A 33 0.78 -3.69 -8.02
N MET A 34 0.63 -2.37 -7.78
CA MET A 34 0.45 -1.83 -6.44
C MET A 34 -1.02 -1.77 -5.97
N PHE A 35 -1.99 -1.90 -6.88
CA PHE A 35 -3.40 -1.65 -6.58
C PHE A 35 -3.88 -2.41 -5.33
N ALA A 36 -3.66 -3.72 -5.28
CA ALA A 36 -4.12 -4.55 -4.18
C ALA A 36 -3.43 -4.20 -2.85
N SER A 37 -2.11 -3.98 -2.87
CA SER A 37 -1.35 -3.63 -1.68
C SER A 37 -1.75 -2.27 -1.11
N ASN A 38 -2.15 -1.34 -1.97
CA ASN A 38 -2.55 0.00 -1.54
C ASN A 38 -4.00 0.09 -1.02
N VAL A 39 -4.90 -0.76 -1.53
CA VAL A 39 -6.31 -0.80 -1.08
C VAL A 39 -6.48 -1.56 0.23
N THR A 40 -5.66 -2.56 0.48
CA THR A 40 -5.84 -3.48 1.62
C THR A 40 -5.65 -2.80 2.99
N PRO A 41 -4.59 -2.02 3.28
CA PRO A 41 -4.42 -1.38 4.58
C PRO A 41 -5.58 -0.48 5.01
N PRO A 42 -6.05 0.51 4.22
CA PRO A 42 -7.18 1.34 4.62
C PRO A 42 -8.48 0.54 4.78
N PHE A 43 -8.67 -0.53 3.99
CA PHE A 43 -9.79 -1.44 4.14
C PHE A 43 -9.77 -2.16 5.50
N LEU A 44 -8.60 -2.67 5.93
CA LEU A 44 -8.43 -3.33 7.22
C LEU A 44 -8.68 -2.39 8.39
N VAL A 45 -8.16 -1.16 8.30
CA VAL A 45 -8.37 -0.12 9.32
C VAL A 45 -9.83 0.30 9.37
N ALA A 46 -10.51 0.46 8.23
CA ALA A 46 -11.93 0.79 8.18
C ALA A 46 -12.78 -0.27 8.89
N ILE A 47 -12.52 -1.56 8.66
CA ILE A 47 -13.25 -2.64 9.32
C ILE A 47 -12.98 -2.62 10.84
N ALA A 48 -11.75 -2.42 11.26
CA ALA A 48 -11.42 -2.31 12.68
C ALA A 48 -12.13 -1.13 13.34
N ALA A 49 -12.34 -0.02 12.63
CA ALA A 49 -13.15 1.11 13.04
C ALA A 49 -14.67 0.86 12.98
N SER A 50 -15.09 -0.39 12.79
CA SER A 50 -16.50 -0.79 12.62
C SER A 50 -17.20 -0.15 11.41
N MET A 51 -16.43 0.29 10.41
CA MET A 51 -16.96 0.75 9.14
C MET A 51 -17.21 -0.45 8.23
N PHE A 52 -18.48 -0.73 7.96
CA PHE A 52 -18.82 -1.86 7.08
C PHE A 52 -18.25 -1.66 5.67
N PRO A 53 -17.82 -2.75 5.01
CA PRO A 53 -17.45 -2.71 3.60
C PRO A 53 -18.55 -2.10 2.74
N GLY A 54 -18.20 -1.10 1.92
CA GLY A 54 -19.17 -0.36 1.11
C GLY A 54 -19.88 0.79 1.82
N SER A 55 -19.61 1.04 3.11
CA SER A 55 -20.09 2.26 3.77
C SER A 55 -19.39 3.50 3.20
N PRO A 56 -20.03 4.69 3.22
CA PRO A 56 -19.44 5.91 2.70
C PRO A 56 -18.07 6.23 3.30
N GLY A 57 -17.86 5.93 4.59
CA GLY A 57 -16.58 6.15 5.29
C GLY A 57 -15.48 5.21 4.80
N SER A 58 -15.77 3.91 4.65
CA SER A 58 -14.77 2.94 4.16
C SER A 58 -14.39 3.20 2.70
N ILE A 59 -15.38 3.54 1.85
CA ILE A 59 -15.14 3.92 0.45
C ILE A 59 -14.26 5.16 0.38
N TYR A 60 -14.59 6.19 1.17
CA TYR A 60 -13.83 7.44 1.19
C TYR A 60 -12.38 7.22 1.62
N LEU A 61 -12.13 6.43 2.67
CA LEU A 61 -10.78 6.08 3.15
C LEU A 61 -9.94 5.43 2.05
N ILE A 62 -10.51 4.45 1.34
CA ILE A 62 -9.82 3.76 0.24
C ILE A 62 -9.55 4.72 -0.93
N GLN A 63 -10.54 5.53 -1.31
CA GLN A 63 -10.39 6.51 -2.40
C GLN A 63 -9.29 7.53 -2.10
N MET A 64 -9.24 8.04 -0.86
CA MET A 64 -8.21 9.01 -0.45
C MET A 64 -6.83 8.35 -0.37
N ALA A 65 -6.72 7.15 0.18
CA ALA A 65 -5.47 6.39 0.18
C ALA A 65 -4.91 6.20 -1.25
N MET A 66 -5.77 5.87 -2.22
CA MET A 66 -5.37 5.75 -3.63
C MET A 66 -4.94 7.09 -4.24
N LEU A 67 -5.69 8.17 -3.97
CA LEU A 67 -5.37 9.50 -4.46
C LEU A 67 -4.03 10.01 -3.91
N PHE A 68 -3.86 9.93 -2.59
CA PHE A 68 -2.64 10.41 -1.94
C PHE A 68 -1.43 9.52 -2.22
N ALA A 69 -1.61 8.21 -2.44
CA ALA A 69 -0.55 7.35 -2.95
C ALA A 69 -0.05 7.81 -4.33
N GLY A 70 -0.96 8.21 -5.21
CA GLY A 70 -0.60 8.80 -6.51
C GLY A 70 0.17 10.12 -6.35
N ILE A 71 -0.30 11.03 -5.50
CA ILE A 71 0.35 12.32 -5.22
C ILE A 71 1.74 12.10 -4.60
N ALA A 72 1.85 11.23 -3.58
CA ALA A 72 3.11 10.90 -2.94
C ALA A 72 4.10 10.26 -3.92
N THR A 73 3.61 9.39 -4.82
CA THR A 73 4.44 8.80 -5.90
C THR A 73 4.96 9.86 -6.87
N LEU A 74 4.17 10.90 -7.19
CA LEU A 74 4.64 12.03 -8.00
C LEU A 74 5.76 12.80 -7.28
N PHE A 75 5.60 13.09 -5.98
CA PHE A 75 6.69 13.69 -5.19
C PHE A 75 7.93 12.81 -5.16
N GLN A 76 7.76 11.50 -5.00
CA GLN A 76 8.85 10.53 -4.96
C GLN A 76 9.63 10.46 -6.28
N THR A 77 8.92 10.43 -7.41
CA THR A 77 9.51 10.20 -8.73
C THR A 77 10.03 11.46 -9.40
N ILE A 78 9.30 12.57 -9.30
CA ILE A 78 9.69 13.87 -9.90
C ILE A 78 10.74 14.56 -9.01
N GLY A 79 10.53 14.53 -7.71
CA GLY A 79 11.35 15.20 -6.70
C GLY A 79 11.14 16.73 -6.69
N ILE A 80 10.85 17.29 -5.52
CA ILE A 80 10.71 18.74 -5.32
C ILE A 80 11.67 19.19 -4.24
N GLY A 81 12.73 19.89 -4.64
CA GLY A 81 13.81 20.26 -3.71
C GLY A 81 14.47 19.02 -3.11
N PRO A 82 14.49 18.86 -1.78
CA PRO A 82 15.07 17.69 -1.11
C PRO A 82 14.08 16.51 -0.98
N ILE A 83 12.80 16.68 -1.39
CA ILE A 83 11.77 15.66 -1.25
C ILE A 83 11.74 14.81 -2.52
N GLY A 84 11.75 13.48 -2.36
CA GLY A 84 11.71 12.51 -3.44
C GLY A 84 13.08 12.00 -3.87
N ALA A 85 13.19 10.69 -4.06
CA ALA A 85 14.43 10.03 -4.51
C ALA A 85 14.71 10.21 -6.00
N ARG A 86 13.75 10.69 -6.79
CA ARG A 86 13.82 10.77 -8.27
C ARG A 86 14.06 9.41 -8.93
N LEU A 87 13.52 8.39 -8.31
CA LEU A 87 13.56 7.00 -8.77
C LEU A 87 12.13 6.52 -9.06
N PRO A 88 11.95 5.54 -9.94
CA PRO A 88 10.63 4.99 -10.25
C PRO A 88 10.13 4.08 -9.13
N ILE A 89 10.02 4.64 -7.92
CA ILE A 89 9.51 3.99 -6.71
C ILE A 89 8.11 4.52 -6.45
N MET A 90 7.16 3.61 -6.26
CA MET A 90 5.79 3.97 -5.92
C MET A 90 5.65 4.12 -4.41
N GLN A 91 4.92 5.14 -4.00
CA GLN A 91 4.50 5.35 -2.62
C GLN A 91 3.07 4.85 -2.46
N GLY A 92 2.79 4.22 -1.32
CA GLY A 92 1.45 3.71 -1.02
C GLY A 92 1.30 3.47 0.47
N THR A 93 0.17 2.87 0.85
CA THR A 93 -0.11 2.53 2.24
C THR A 93 0.79 1.38 2.69
N SER A 94 1.48 1.54 3.82
CA SER A 94 2.35 0.50 4.38
C SER A 94 1.58 -0.44 5.30
N PHE A 95 1.81 -1.75 5.15
CA PHE A 95 1.28 -2.78 6.04
C PHE A 95 1.85 -2.70 7.46
N ALA A 96 2.99 -2.05 7.66
CA ALA A 96 3.57 -1.84 8.98
C ALA A 96 2.60 -1.10 9.93
N PHE A 97 1.82 -0.17 9.41
CA PHE A 97 0.87 0.62 10.18
C PHE A 97 -0.43 -0.12 10.52
N VAL A 98 -0.80 -1.16 9.75
CA VAL A 98 -2.12 -1.79 9.83
C VAL A 98 -2.47 -2.24 11.24
N SER A 99 -1.56 -2.96 11.91
CA SER A 99 -1.80 -3.51 13.24
C SER A 99 -2.08 -2.44 14.28
N VAL A 100 -1.27 -1.40 14.29
CA VAL A 100 -1.37 -0.31 15.27
C VAL A 100 -2.57 0.57 14.97
N LEU A 101 -2.78 0.95 13.70
CA LEU A 101 -3.93 1.75 13.31
C LEU A 101 -5.25 1.01 13.50
N ALA A 102 -5.32 -0.29 13.20
CA ALA A 102 -6.50 -1.09 13.43
C ALA A 102 -6.83 -1.20 14.93
N ALA A 103 -5.81 -1.37 15.78
CA ALA A 103 -6.00 -1.40 17.24
C ALA A 103 -6.51 -0.05 17.76
N ILE A 104 -5.90 1.07 17.34
CA ILE A 104 -6.32 2.41 17.76
C ILE A 104 -7.73 2.72 17.22
N ALA A 105 -7.98 2.47 15.93
CA ALA A 105 -9.27 2.72 15.30
C ALA A 105 -10.41 1.91 15.95
N GLY A 106 -10.12 0.67 16.36
CA GLY A 106 -11.10 -0.21 17.02
C GLY A 106 -11.38 0.14 18.48
N THR A 107 -10.45 0.79 19.18
CA THR A 107 -10.59 1.09 20.61
C THR A 107 -10.86 2.56 20.91
N ALA A 108 -10.17 3.47 20.21
CA ALA A 108 -10.23 4.91 20.45
C ALA A 108 -10.95 5.68 19.33
N GLY A 109 -11.15 5.08 18.16
CA GLY A 109 -11.82 5.66 17.02
C GLY A 109 -10.87 6.00 15.85
N ILE A 110 -11.48 6.14 14.67
CA ILE A 110 -10.74 6.44 13.42
C ILE A 110 -10.14 7.85 13.44
N ASP A 111 -10.80 8.81 14.08
CA ASP A 111 -10.34 10.18 14.26
C ASP A 111 -9.02 10.26 15.02
N VAL A 112 -8.89 9.46 16.11
CA VAL A 112 -7.64 9.32 16.88
C VAL A 112 -6.55 8.68 16.02
N ALA A 113 -6.88 7.60 15.30
CA ALA A 113 -5.93 6.88 14.46
C ALA A 113 -5.35 7.78 13.35
N LEU A 114 -6.20 8.52 12.64
CA LEU A 114 -5.76 9.42 11.56
C LEU A 114 -5.02 10.66 12.11
N THR A 115 -5.45 11.20 13.26
CA THR A 115 -4.72 12.29 13.94
C THR A 115 -3.29 11.83 14.31
N ALA A 116 -3.16 10.62 14.84
CA ALA A 116 -1.86 10.05 15.14
C ALA A 116 -1.00 9.86 13.87
N CYS A 117 -1.60 9.46 12.73
CA CYS A 117 -0.90 9.38 11.44
C CYS A 117 -0.36 10.75 10.99
N ILE A 118 -1.15 11.80 11.08
CA ILE A 118 -0.70 13.16 10.70
C ILE A 118 0.55 13.55 11.50
N ILE A 119 0.50 13.41 12.82
CA ILE A 119 1.59 13.82 13.71
C ILE A 119 2.82 12.90 13.51
N ALA A 120 2.60 11.60 13.41
CA ALA A 120 3.66 10.63 13.16
C ALA A 120 4.27 10.77 11.76
N GLY A 121 3.49 11.17 10.76
CA GLY A 121 4.00 11.51 9.43
C GLY A 121 4.93 12.73 9.44
N LEU A 122 4.60 13.77 10.22
CA LEU A 122 5.50 14.89 10.44
C LEU A 122 6.79 14.47 11.17
N PHE A 123 6.68 13.57 12.14
CA PHE A 123 7.84 12.98 12.79
C PHE A 123 8.67 12.15 11.80
N HIS A 124 8.04 11.33 10.96
CA HIS A 124 8.72 10.58 9.91
C HIS A 124 9.43 11.50 8.92
N PHE A 125 8.79 12.61 8.52
CA PHE A 125 9.45 13.63 7.71
C PHE A 125 10.71 14.15 8.39
N ALA A 126 10.64 14.48 9.69
CA ALA A 126 11.80 14.95 10.44
C ALA A 126 12.91 13.88 10.53
N LEU A 127 12.58 12.58 10.55
CA LEU A 127 13.57 11.49 10.50
C LEU A 127 14.44 11.56 9.24
N GLY A 128 13.91 12.03 8.10
CA GLY A 128 14.67 12.24 6.88
C GLY A 128 15.93 13.07 7.09
N SER A 129 15.91 14.05 8.01
CA SER A 129 17.07 14.89 8.34
C SER A 129 18.20 14.14 9.04
N VAL A 130 17.91 13.02 9.70
CA VAL A 130 18.88 12.26 10.50
C VAL A 130 19.12 10.86 9.97
N ILE A 131 18.34 10.40 8.99
CA ILE A 131 18.38 9.02 8.49
C ILE A 131 19.78 8.63 8.00
N GLN A 132 20.52 9.54 7.37
CA GLN A 132 21.90 9.30 6.93
C GLN A 132 22.82 8.91 8.09
N LYS A 133 22.61 9.51 9.26
CA LYS A 133 23.45 9.26 10.44
C LYS A 133 23.13 7.96 11.13
N ILE A 134 21.89 7.48 11.00
CA ILE A 134 21.40 6.29 11.70
C ILE A 134 21.25 5.06 10.80
N ARG A 135 21.31 5.20 9.46
CA ARG A 135 21.10 4.10 8.52
C ARG A 135 22.07 2.91 8.71
N TRP A 136 23.28 3.16 9.26
CA TRP A 136 24.23 2.11 9.57
C TRP A 136 23.74 1.13 10.63
N ILE A 137 22.77 1.56 11.47
CA ILE A 137 22.11 0.73 12.48
C ILE A 137 21.19 -0.31 11.80
N PHE A 138 20.78 -0.05 10.54
CA PHE A 138 19.81 -0.85 9.79
C PHE A 138 20.46 -1.53 8.58
N PRO A 139 21.35 -2.51 8.79
CA PRO A 139 21.91 -3.30 7.70
C PRO A 139 20.79 -4.09 6.98
N PRO A 140 21.00 -4.55 5.73
CA PRO A 140 19.99 -5.26 4.94
C PRO A 140 19.36 -6.46 5.64
N LEU A 141 20.08 -7.09 6.57
CA LEU A 141 19.55 -8.18 7.38
C LEU A 141 18.41 -7.69 8.30
N VAL A 142 18.59 -6.52 8.93
CA VAL A 142 17.58 -5.96 9.85
C VAL A 142 16.34 -5.55 9.06
N THR A 143 16.49 -4.87 7.93
CA THR A 143 15.37 -4.50 7.06
C THR A 143 14.62 -5.74 6.55
N GLY A 144 15.34 -6.78 6.13
CA GLY A 144 14.73 -8.04 5.72
C GLY A 144 13.95 -8.75 6.85
N LEU A 145 14.48 -8.74 8.08
CA LEU A 145 13.77 -9.30 9.24
C LEU A 145 12.52 -8.51 9.61
N VAL A 146 12.54 -7.18 9.47
CA VAL A 146 11.35 -6.33 9.70
C VAL A 146 10.26 -6.68 8.69
N VAL A 147 10.57 -6.73 7.41
CA VAL A 147 9.61 -7.10 6.35
C VAL A 147 9.05 -8.51 6.56
N LEU A 148 9.91 -9.47 6.93
CA LEU A 148 9.49 -10.84 7.26
C LEU A 148 8.52 -10.85 8.46
N ALA A 149 8.82 -10.10 9.53
CA ALA A 149 7.98 -10.03 10.71
C ALA A 149 6.59 -9.43 10.40
N ILE A 150 6.53 -8.37 9.58
CA ILE A 150 5.28 -7.79 9.08
C ILE A 150 4.48 -8.84 8.30
N GLY A 151 5.13 -9.55 7.38
CA GLY A 151 4.48 -10.61 6.60
C GLY A 151 3.89 -11.71 7.47
N LEU A 152 4.66 -12.22 8.42
CA LEU A 152 4.21 -13.25 9.36
C LEU A 152 3.05 -12.77 10.25
N TYR A 153 3.09 -11.54 10.71
CA TYR A 153 2.01 -10.94 11.49
C TYR A 153 0.69 -10.88 10.71
N LEU A 154 0.74 -10.68 9.40
CA LEU A 154 -0.45 -10.58 8.55
C LEU A 154 -1.06 -11.93 8.17
N VAL A 155 -0.35 -13.05 8.35
CA VAL A 155 -0.85 -14.40 8.01
C VAL A 155 -2.18 -14.74 8.70
N PRO A 156 -2.34 -14.58 10.02
CA PRO A 156 -3.62 -14.85 10.68
C PRO A 156 -4.76 -13.99 10.13
N VAL A 157 -4.48 -12.72 9.84
CA VAL A 157 -5.45 -11.78 9.25
C VAL A 157 -5.87 -12.26 7.85
N ALA A 158 -4.91 -12.65 7.02
CA ALA A 158 -5.17 -13.19 5.68
C ALA A 158 -6.04 -14.46 5.73
N ILE A 159 -5.78 -15.36 6.68
CA ILE A 159 -6.59 -16.58 6.88
C ILE A 159 -8.02 -16.24 7.26
N GLN A 160 -8.24 -15.28 8.17
CA GLN A 160 -9.58 -14.84 8.55
C GLN A 160 -10.34 -14.27 7.34
N TYR A 161 -9.70 -13.43 6.53
CA TYR A 161 -10.33 -12.88 5.31
C TYR A 161 -10.61 -13.95 4.27
N ALA A 162 -9.71 -14.91 4.11
CA ALA A 162 -9.92 -16.05 3.21
C ALA A 162 -11.11 -16.93 3.65
N ALA A 163 -11.38 -17.00 4.95
CA ALA A 163 -12.51 -17.70 5.53
C ALA A 163 -13.85 -16.94 5.47
N GLY A 164 -13.85 -15.67 5.03
CA GLY A 164 -15.08 -14.89 4.88
C GLY A 164 -15.09 -13.54 5.62
N GLY A 165 -14.01 -13.16 6.27
CA GLY A 165 -13.84 -11.86 6.91
C GLY A 165 -13.30 -11.93 8.33
N ALA A 166 -13.05 -10.76 8.94
CA ALA A 166 -12.53 -10.62 10.28
C ALA A 166 -13.55 -9.91 11.20
N GLY A 167 -13.30 -9.95 12.52
CA GLY A 167 -14.16 -9.32 13.51
C GLY A 167 -15.58 -9.88 13.50
N PRO A 168 -16.64 -9.04 13.41
CA PRO A 168 -18.02 -9.50 13.44
C PRO A 168 -18.38 -10.52 12.33
N ALA A 169 -17.69 -10.50 11.19
CA ALA A 169 -17.92 -11.45 10.10
C ALA A 169 -17.58 -12.90 10.49
N MET A 170 -16.72 -13.11 11.48
CA MET A 170 -16.39 -14.43 12.02
C MET A 170 -17.55 -15.13 12.72
N ALA A 171 -18.56 -14.36 13.17
CA ALA A 171 -19.76 -14.90 13.79
C ALA A 171 -20.85 -15.27 12.76
N ALA A 172 -20.65 -15.02 11.48
CA ALA A 172 -21.61 -15.38 10.45
C ALA A 172 -21.59 -16.90 10.18
N ASP A 173 -22.75 -17.50 9.94
CA ASP A 173 -22.89 -18.94 9.62
C ASP A 173 -22.09 -19.34 8.36
N SER A 174 -21.85 -18.39 7.46
CA SER A 174 -21.07 -18.60 6.25
C SER A 174 -19.55 -18.56 6.45
N PHE A 175 -19.07 -18.16 7.66
CA PHE A 175 -17.64 -18.10 7.94
C PHE A 175 -16.99 -19.49 7.83
N GLY A 176 -15.89 -19.57 7.12
CA GLY A 176 -15.19 -20.84 6.87
C GLY A 176 -15.87 -21.72 5.82
N SER A 177 -16.93 -21.24 5.15
CA SER A 177 -17.62 -22.03 4.11
C SER A 177 -16.71 -22.36 2.94
N MET A 178 -17.02 -23.47 2.23
CA MET A 178 -16.27 -23.87 1.02
C MET A 178 -16.29 -22.80 -0.06
N ALA A 179 -17.38 -22.02 -0.17
CA ALA A 179 -17.48 -20.92 -1.13
C ALA A 179 -16.39 -19.85 -0.89
N HIS A 180 -16.18 -19.47 0.35
CA HIS A 180 -15.11 -18.50 0.70
C HIS A 180 -13.71 -19.06 0.42
N TRP A 181 -13.46 -20.32 0.83
CA TRP A 181 -12.15 -20.96 0.60
C TRP A 181 -11.85 -21.15 -0.89
N ILE A 182 -12.83 -21.60 -1.69
CA ILE A 182 -12.65 -21.76 -3.15
C ILE A 182 -12.35 -20.39 -3.78
N SER A 183 -13.09 -19.35 -3.40
CA SER A 183 -12.85 -17.98 -3.90
C SER A 183 -11.44 -17.50 -3.54
N ALA A 184 -11.01 -17.62 -2.28
CA ALA A 184 -9.69 -17.22 -1.82
C ALA A 184 -8.56 -18.02 -2.49
N MET A 185 -8.70 -19.36 -2.56
CA MET A 185 -7.70 -20.22 -3.18
C MET A 185 -7.58 -19.96 -4.69
N SER A 186 -8.69 -19.63 -5.36
CA SER A 186 -8.63 -19.26 -6.78
C SER A 186 -7.81 -18.00 -7.03
N VAL A 187 -7.90 -16.98 -6.14
CA VAL A 187 -7.04 -15.78 -6.20
C VAL A 187 -5.56 -16.19 -6.13
N ILE A 188 -5.22 -17.00 -5.12
CA ILE A 188 -3.81 -17.42 -4.89
C ILE A 188 -3.30 -18.24 -6.08
N VAL A 189 -4.03 -19.25 -6.51
CA VAL A 189 -3.62 -20.13 -7.62
C VAL A 189 -3.43 -19.35 -8.91
N VAL A 190 -4.41 -18.50 -9.28
CA VAL A 190 -4.32 -17.70 -10.49
C VAL A 190 -3.18 -16.69 -10.41
N ALA A 191 -3.00 -16.02 -9.27
CA ALA A 191 -1.90 -15.09 -9.07
C ALA A 191 -0.54 -15.79 -9.21
N LEU A 192 -0.37 -16.98 -8.62
CA LEU A 192 0.86 -17.77 -8.76
C LEU A 192 1.11 -18.21 -10.21
N ILE A 193 0.09 -18.71 -10.89
CA ILE A 193 0.19 -19.08 -12.32
C ILE A 193 0.61 -17.86 -13.15
N CYS A 194 -0.08 -16.73 -13.01
CA CYS A 194 0.26 -15.50 -13.74
C CYS A 194 1.67 -15.00 -13.39
N LYS A 195 2.09 -15.10 -12.12
CA LYS A 195 3.40 -14.61 -11.67
C LYS A 195 4.55 -15.45 -12.23
N PHE A 196 4.44 -16.78 -12.16
CA PHE A 196 5.54 -17.68 -12.49
C PHE A 196 5.53 -18.15 -13.95
N MET A 197 4.36 -18.29 -14.56
CA MET A 197 4.22 -18.73 -15.96
C MET A 197 3.95 -17.56 -16.92
N GLY A 198 3.42 -16.43 -16.42
CA GLY A 198 3.20 -15.23 -17.20
C GLY A 198 4.49 -14.48 -17.53
N ARG A 199 4.44 -13.65 -18.55
CA ARG A 199 5.54 -12.77 -18.96
C ARG A 199 5.07 -11.33 -19.12
N GLY A 200 5.96 -10.38 -18.90
CA GLY A 200 5.68 -8.95 -19.06
C GLY A 200 4.48 -8.49 -18.24
N PHE A 201 3.48 -7.93 -18.91
CA PHE A 201 2.28 -7.38 -18.29
C PHE A 201 1.52 -8.39 -17.40
N ILE A 202 1.35 -9.65 -17.84
CA ILE A 202 0.62 -10.68 -17.09
C ILE A 202 1.30 -10.97 -15.75
N SER A 203 2.62 -11.11 -15.74
CA SER A 203 3.39 -11.35 -14.51
C SER A 203 3.32 -10.17 -13.54
N SER A 204 3.30 -8.94 -14.04
CA SER A 204 3.20 -7.74 -13.20
C SER A 204 1.78 -7.50 -12.66
N ALA A 205 0.76 -7.82 -13.45
CA ALA A 205 -0.65 -7.72 -13.06
C ALA A 205 -1.18 -8.98 -12.34
N ALA A 206 -0.32 -9.93 -11.97
CA ALA A 206 -0.69 -11.26 -11.49
C ALA A 206 -1.69 -11.23 -10.32
N ILE A 207 -1.46 -10.38 -9.32
CA ILE A 207 -2.33 -10.27 -8.14
C ILE A 207 -3.69 -9.69 -8.54
N LEU A 208 -3.71 -8.66 -9.38
CA LEU A 208 -4.96 -8.05 -9.85
C LEU A 208 -5.78 -9.04 -10.68
N ILE A 209 -5.14 -9.81 -11.57
CA ILE A 209 -5.81 -10.87 -12.34
C ILE A 209 -6.40 -11.91 -11.40
N GLY A 210 -5.63 -12.34 -10.40
CA GLY A 210 -6.11 -13.25 -9.36
C GLY A 210 -7.34 -12.70 -8.63
N LEU A 211 -7.30 -11.43 -8.21
CA LEU A 211 -8.43 -10.76 -7.54
C LEU A 211 -9.68 -10.72 -8.44
N ILE A 212 -9.54 -10.39 -9.73
CA ILE A 212 -10.67 -10.35 -10.67
C ILE A 212 -11.28 -11.75 -10.80
N VAL A 213 -10.47 -12.78 -10.96
CA VAL A 213 -10.97 -14.16 -11.08
C VAL A 213 -11.65 -14.61 -9.78
N GLY A 214 -11.03 -14.38 -8.63
CA GLY A 214 -11.62 -14.71 -7.34
C GLY A 214 -12.92 -13.95 -7.07
N PHE A 215 -12.97 -12.67 -7.48
CA PHE A 215 -14.18 -11.86 -7.43
C PHE A 215 -15.31 -12.47 -8.27
N VAL A 216 -15.05 -12.85 -9.52
CA VAL A 216 -16.05 -13.50 -10.39
C VAL A 216 -16.52 -14.82 -9.77
N ILE A 217 -15.60 -15.63 -9.23
CA ILE A 217 -15.94 -16.88 -8.55
C ILE A 217 -16.80 -16.61 -7.31
N SER A 218 -16.47 -15.58 -6.52
CA SER A 218 -17.27 -15.22 -5.35
C SER A 218 -18.68 -14.76 -5.70
N MET A 219 -18.87 -14.07 -6.85
CA MET A 219 -20.20 -13.69 -7.35
C MET A 219 -21.06 -14.90 -7.72
N ILE A 220 -20.43 -16.02 -8.07
CA ILE A 220 -21.14 -17.26 -8.46
C ILE A 220 -21.43 -18.13 -7.24
N LEU A 221 -20.49 -18.19 -6.28
CA LEU A 221 -20.55 -19.16 -5.18
C LEU A 221 -21.15 -18.60 -3.89
N ILE A 222 -21.14 -17.28 -3.70
CA ILE A 222 -21.60 -16.64 -2.45
C ILE A 222 -22.96 -16.02 -2.68
N ASP A 223 -23.97 -16.54 -2.00
CA ASP A 223 -25.34 -16.04 -2.09
C ASP A 223 -25.44 -14.57 -1.69
N GLY A 224 -26.18 -13.79 -2.46
CA GLY A 224 -26.39 -12.37 -2.23
C GLY A 224 -25.17 -11.47 -2.53
N ALA A 225 -24.06 -12.03 -3.05
CA ALA A 225 -22.87 -11.24 -3.39
C ALA A 225 -23.15 -10.20 -4.47
N TRP A 226 -23.96 -10.56 -5.48
CA TRP A 226 -24.37 -9.66 -6.55
C TRP A 226 -25.21 -8.47 -6.04
N GLU A 227 -26.19 -8.74 -5.18
CA GLU A 227 -27.06 -7.70 -4.61
C GLU A 227 -26.27 -6.72 -3.74
N LYS A 228 -25.34 -7.23 -2.92
CA LYS A 228 -24.42 -6.40 -2.12
C LYS A 228 -23.54 -5.52 -3.00
N LEU A 229 -23.01 -6.08 -4.09
CA LEU A 229 -22.19 -5.33 -5.05
C LEU A 229 -23.00 -4.21 -5.69
N MET A 230 -24.18 -4.53 -6.24
CA MET A 230 -25.03 -3.56 -6.93
C MET A 230 -25.54 -2.48 -5.98
N GLY A 231 -25.86 -2.83 -4.73
CA GLY A 231 -26.20 -1.87 -3.68
C GLY A 231 -25.05 -0.93 -3.34
N GLY A 232 -23.81 -1.44 -3.27
CA GLY A 232 -22.62 -0.64 -3.06
C GLY A 232 -22.35 0.34 -4.22
N VAL A 233 -22.42 -0.17 -5.45
CA VAL A 233 -22.20 0.64 -6.67
C VAL A 233 -23.26 1.73 -6.83
N ALA A 234 -24.52 1.42 -6.56
CA ALA A 234 -25.62 2.39 -6.68
C ALA A 234 -25.49 3.57 -5.71
N ASN A 235 -24.86 3.34 -4.55
CA ASN A 235 -24.66 4.37 -3.52
C ASN A 235 -23.27 5.02 -3.58
N ALA A 236 -22.38 4.58 -4.45
CA ALA A 236 -21.04 5.11 -4.56
C ALA A 236 -21.02 6.44 -5.33
N ALA A 237 -20.33 7.44 -4.78
CA ALA A 237 -20.05 8.65 -5.52
C ALA A 237 -19.02 8.36 -6.63
N ILE A 238 -19.33 8.79 -7.87
CA ILE A 238 -18.40 8.63 -9.01
C ILE A 238 -17.14 9.46 -8.80
N PHE A 239 -17.26 10.58 -8.10
CA PHE A 239 -16.16 11.49 -7.82
C PHE A 239 -16.21 11.97 -6.37
N ALA A 240 -15.10 11.84 -5.64
CA ALA A 240 -14.96 12.34 -4.28
C ALA A 240 -13.76 13.28 -4.19
N LEU A 241 -13.99 14.47 -3.64
CA LEU A 241 -12.93 15.43 -3.35
C LEU A 241 -12.35 15.19 -1.96
N PRO A 242 -11.04 15.38 -1.77
CA PRO A 242 -10.44 15.38 -0.45
C PRO A 242 -11.11 16.43 0.45
N LYS A 243 -11.45 16.01 1.65
CA LYS A 243 -11.98 16.90 2.70
C LYS A 243 -10.94 16.99 3.81
N PRO A 244 -10.58 18.17 4.27
CA PRO A 244 -9.70 18.30 5.42
C PRO A 244 -10.36 17.64 6.65
N LEU A 245 -9.65 16.73 7.31
CA LEU A 245 -10.08 16.06 8.53
C LEU A 245 -11.50 15.48 8.47
N PRO A 246 -11.83 14.63 7.49
CA PRO A 246 -13.22 14.19 7.24
C PRO A 246 -13.81 13.39 8.41
N PHE A 247 -12.97 12.78 9.23
CA PHE A 247 -13.36 12.01 10.42
C PHE A 247 -13.17 12.79 11.73
N GLY A 248 -12.74 14.04 11.66
CA GLY A 248 -12.43 14.86 12.82
C GLY A 248 -10.95 14.86 13.19
N PHE A 249 -10.63 15.55 14.29
CA PHE A 249 -9.29 15.62 14.87
C PHE A 249 -9.41 15.35 16.39
N ASN A 250 -8.77 14.29 16.84
CA ASN A 250 -8.80 13.92 18.24
C ASN A 250 -7.40 13.44 18.67
N PHE A 251 -6.79 14.16 19.61
CA PHE A 251 -5.42 13.92 20.02
C PHE A 251 -5.37 12.93 21.19
N ASP A 252 -4.61 11.85 21.01
CA ASP A 252 -4.21 10.93 22.05
C ASP A 252 -2.71 10.70 22.01
N LEU A 253 -2.03 10.99 23.12
CA LEU A 253 -0.57 10.89 23.18
C LEU A 253 -0.07 9.45 23.03
N GLY A 254 -0.80 8.47 23.58
CA GLY A 254 -0.46 7.06 23.46
C GLY A 254 -0.52 6.58 22.02
N ALA A 255 -1.60 6.95 21.31
CA ALA A 255 -1.75 6.67 19.88
C ALA A 255 -0.63 7.31 19.05
N VAL A 256 -0.32 8.59 19.30
CA VAL A 256 0.77 9.29 18.60
C VAL A 256 2.13 8.60 18.81
N ILE A 257 2.45 8.24 20.05
CA ILE A 257 3.71 7.53 20.35
C ILE A 257 3.73 6.16 19.63
N ALA A 258 2.63 5.40 19.69
CA ALA A 258 2.55 4.10 19.05
C ALA A 258 2.77 4.19 17.54
N VAL A 259 2.11 5.14 16.85
CA VAL A 259 2.27 5.34 15.40
C VAL A 259 3.65 5.91 15.06
N ALA A 260 4.22 6.80 15.89
CA ALA A 260 5.58 7.31 15.70
C ALA A 260 6.64 6.20 15.78
N VAL A 261 6.49 5.22 16.67
CA VAL A 261 7.37 4.04 16.71
C VAL A 261 7.29 3.26 15.40
N VAL A 262 6.08 3.05 14.87
CA VAL A 262 5.90 2.40 13.57
C VAL A 262 6.49 3.23 12.44
N SER A 263 6.45 4.55 12.51
CA SER A 263 7.09 5.43 11.51
C SER A 263 8.61 5.24 11.44
N VAL A 264 9.26 4.89 12.55
CA VAL A 264 10.69 4.50 12.51
C VAL A 264 10.88 3.20 11.72
N VAL A 265 9.97 2.23 11.92
CA VAL A 265 9.99 0.96 11.17
C VAL A 265 9.76 1.22 9.68
N SER A 266 8.80 2.08 9.32
CA SER A 266 8.55 2.49 7.93
C SER A 266 9.75 3.21 7.30
N ALA A 267 10.44 4.08 8.05
CA ALA A 267 11.67 4.71 7.55
C ALA A 267 12.78 3.68 7.23
N ILE A 268 12.87 2.60 8.01
CA ILE A 268 13.79 1.49 7.73
C ILE A 268 13.36 0.73 6.47
N GLU A 269 12.06 0.48 6.31
CA GLU A 269 11.47 -0.12 5.11
C GLU A 269 11.81 0.71 3.86
N THR A 270 11.62 2.04 3.93
CA THR A 270 11.96 2.98 2.84
C THR A 270 13.44 2.90 2.46
N VAL A 271 14.37 2.84 3.43
CA VAL A 271 15.81 2.64 3.15
C VAL A 271 16.06 1.31 2.43
N GLY A 272 15.36 0.26 2.84
CA GLY A 272 15.43 -1.07 2.22
C GLY A 272 14.94 -1.04 0.77
N ASP A 273 13.78 -0.46 0.52
CA ASP A 273 13.14 -0.40 -0.79
C ASP A 273 13.94 0.42 -1.79
N VAL A 274 14.45 1.60 -1.37
CA VAL A 274 15.34 2.43 -2.19
C VAL A 274 16.60 1.67 -2.54
N SER A 275 17.23 1.03 -1.54
CA SER A 275 18.46 0.26 -1.74
C SER A 275 18.25 -0.96 -2.66
N ALA A 276 17.14 -1.69 -2.49
CA ALA A 276 16.81 -2.83 -3.31
C ALA A 276 16.50 -2.41 -4.76
N THR A 277 15.74 -1.34 -4.94
CA THR A 277 15.36 -0.81 -6.26
C THR A 277 16.59 -0.31 -7.03
N THR A 278 17.47 0.45 -6.40
CA THR A 278 18.71 0.94 -7.04
C THR A 278 19.66 -0.21 -7.36
N LYS A 279 19.80 -1.17 -6.46
CA LYS A 279 20.66 -2.33 -6.69
C LYS A 279 20.17 -3.21 -7.83
N ALA A 280 18.87 -3.52 -7.84
CA ALA A 280 18.26 -4.36 -8.87
C ALA A 280 18.10 -3.65 -10.21
N GLY A 281 17.65 -2.38 -10.20
CA GLY A 281 17.37 -1.59 -11.39
C GLY A 281 18.62 -0.94 -11.97
N ALA A 282 19.31 -0.11 -11.19
CA ALA A 282 20.45 0.67 -11.64
C ALA A 282 21.80 -0.07 -11.50
N GLY A 283 21.86 -1.20 -10.79
CA GLY A 283 23.08 -1.98 -10.57
C GLY A 283 24.10 -1.30 -9.65
N ARG A 284 23.67 -0.32 -8.87
CA ARG A 284 24.49 0.45 -7.92
C ARG A 284 23.84 0.55 -6.55
N ASP A 285 24.57 0.99 -5.57
CA ASP A 285 24.02 1.31 -4.27
C ASP A 285 23.27 2.64 -4.30
N ALA A 286 22.27 2.79 -3.42
CA ALA A 286 21.53 4.02 -3.24
C ALA A 286 22.43 5.13 -2.69
N THR A 287 22.25 6.35 -3.21
CA THR A 287 22.93 7.54 -2.67
C THR A 287 22.23 8.02 -1.40
N ASP A 288 22.96 8.80 -0.61
CA ASP A 288 22.41 9.41 0.61
C ASP A 288 21.24 10.35 0.29
N ASP A 289 21.34 11.11 -0.80
CA ASP A 289 20.27 12.03 -1.24
C ASP A 289 19.01 11.28 -1.67
N GLU A 290 19.15 10.14 -2.33
CA GLU A 290 18.01 9.28 -2.71
C GLU A 290 17.28 8.74 -1.47
N ILE A 291 18.04 8.28 -0.47
CA ILE A 291 17.48 7.76 0.78
C ILE A 291 16.77 8.87 1.58
N VAL A 292 17.42 10.02 1.73
CA VAL A 292 16.85 11.18 2.43
C VAL A 292 15.61 11.67 1.71
N GLY A 293 15.69 11.86 0.39
CA GLY A 293 14.57 12.31 -0.42
C GLY A 293 13.37 11.37 -0.36
N ALA A 294 13.61 10.06 -0.38
CA ALA A 294 12.57 9.05 -0.21
C ALA A 294 11.91 9.13 1.17
N THR A 295 12.71 9.25 2.23
CA THR A 295 12.19 9.35 3.61
C THR A 295 11.36 10.62 3.80
N TYR A 296 11.76 11.75 3.20
CA TYR A 296 10.94 12.97 3.21
C TYR A 296 9.62 12.78 2.47
N ALA A 297 9.64 12.14 1.29
CA ALA A 297 8.42 11.91 0.51
C ALA A 297 7.45 10.97 1.24
N ASP A 298 7.97 9.92 1.88
CA ASP A 298 7.19 8.96 2.66
C ASP A 298 6.56 9.62 3.91
N GLY A 299 7.33 10.39 4.66
CA GLY A 299 6.82 11.13 5.81
C GLY A 299 5.75 12.16 5.44
N LEU A 300 5.95 12.89 4.33
CA LEU A 300 4.95 13.82 3.81
C LEU A 300 3.69 13.08 3.35
N GLY A 301 3.84 11.96 2.62
CA GLY A 301 2.74 11.11 2.20
C GLY A 301 1.92 10.64 3.40
N THR A 302 2.59 10.12 4.44
CA THR A 302 1.93 9.66 5.68
C THR A 302 1.20 10.79 6.42
N ALA A 303 1.71 12.03 6.38
CA ALA A 303 1.08 13.17 7.06
C ALA A 303 -0.17 13.70 6.35
N VAL A 304 -0.28 13.54 5.02
CA VAL A 304 -1.36 14.15 4.22
C VAL A 304 -2.38 13.14 3.69
N ALA A 305 -2.06 11.85 3.71
CA ALA A 305 -2.96 10.77 3.30
C ALA A 305 -3.92 10.39 4.42
#